data_fa9c533e874beadf07c9395faeffa57b
#
_entry.id   fa9c533e874beadf07c9395faeffa57b
#
_cell.length_a   1.000
_cell.length_b   1.000
_cell.length_c   1.000
_cell.angle_alpha   90.00
_cell.angle_beta   90.00
_cell.angle_gamma   90.00
#
_symmetry.space_group_name_H-M   'P 1'
#
loop_
_entity.id
_entity.type
_entity.pdbx_description
1 polymer ?
#
loop_
_entity_poly.entity_id
_entity_poly.type
_entity_poly.pdbx_seq_one_letter_code
_entity_poly.pdbx_strand_id
1 'polypeptide(L)'
;MFASHVYRNNNSRLPNGWKELTILDDSETGLQSTLYKRIGSKDYIYAFAGTQNLKDWQKNGKQIVGLSQQYKKALEYATKLYSDLDFDNLTFVGHSQGGGEAAYCAHVLGGKAITFNPAGMSIITKLINRTCKSNKADIDAYCYLNTE
;
A
#
# COMPACT_ATOMS: atom_id res chain seq x y z
N MET A 1 -9.31 -3.46 -8.58
CA MET A 1 -10.04 -4.51 -7.85
C MET A 1 -9.50 -4.68 -6.43
N PHE A 2 -8.25 -5.16 -6.15
CA PHE A 2 -7.71 -5.24 -4.78
C PHE A 2 -7.59 -3.88 -4.10
N ALA A 3 -7.08 -2.86 -4.80
CA ALA A 3 -7.00 -1.48 -4.30
C ALA A 3 -8.37 -0.87 -3.95
N SER A 4 -9.45 -1.41 -4.47
CA SER A 4 -10.82 -1.02 -4.11
C SER A 4 -11.37 -1.91 -3.00
N HIS A 5 -11.10 -3.21 -3.04
CA HIS A 5 -11.63 -4.16 -2.07
C HIS A 5 -11.12 -3.94 -0.65
N VAL A 6 -9.90 -3.42 -0.50
CA VAL A 6 -9.30 -3.14 0.81
C VAL A 6 -10.05 -2.09 1.62
N TYR A 7 -10.87 -1.22 0.99
CA TYR A 7 -11.74 -0.30 1.69
C TYR A 7 -12.94 -1.04 2.30
N ARG A 8 -13.10 -0.96 3.61
CA ARG A 8 -14.11 -1.73 4.37
C ARG A 8 -15.56 -1.43 3.98
N ASN A 9 -15.82 -0.26 3.41
CA ASN A 9 -17.16 0.18 2.98
C ASN A 9 -17.45 -0.07 1.50
N ASN A 10 -16.64 -0.89 0.85
CA ASN A 10 -16.75 -1.14 -0.59
C ASN A 10 -17.30 -2.55 -0.85
N ASN A 11 -18.41 -2.64 -1.59
CA ASN A 11 -19.01 -3.91 -2.03
C ASN A 11 -18.29 -4.53 -3.25
N SER A 12 -17.04 -4.14 -3.52
CA SER A 12 -16.26 -4.72 -4.61
C SER A 12 -15.99 -6.20 -4.37
N ARG A 13 -16.19 -7.02 -5.40
CA ARG A 13 -15.91 -8.46 -5.32
C ARG A 13 -14.43 -8.73 -5.53
N LEU A 14 -13.92 -9.72 -4.80
CA LEU A 14 -12.60 -10.26 -5.09
C LEU A 14 -12.57 -10.94 -6.46
N PRO A 15 -11.44 -10.89 -7.17
CA PRO A 15 -11.24 -11.69 -8.37
C PRO A 15 -11.40 -13.18 -8.07
N ASN A 16 -11.95 -13.92 -9.04
CA ASN A 16 -12.04 -15.37 -8.93
C ASN A 16 -10.64 -15.99 -8.70
N GLY A 17 -10.58 -16.97 -7.82
CA GLY A 17 -9.34 -17.64 -7.46
C GLY A 17 -8.50 -16.93 -6.41
N TRP A 18 -8.98 -15.82 -5.84
CA TRP A 18 -8.34 -15.13 -4.72
C TRP A 18 -9.18 -15.20 -3.46
N LYS A 19 -8.53 -15.20 -2.32
CA LYS A 19 -9.16 -15.12 -1.01
C LYS A 19 -8.47 -14.09 -0.14
N GLU A 20 -9.24 -13.45 0.72
CA GLU A 20 -8.72 -12.67 1.83
C GLU A 20 -8.07 -13.62 2.84
N LEU A 21 -6.84 -13.35 3.21
CA LEU A 21 -6.10 -14.18 4.14
C LEU A 21 -6.10 -13.58 5.54
N THR A 22 -5.76 -12.31 5.64
CA THR A 22 -5.75 -11.58 6.91
C THR A 22 -5.89 -10.08 6.72
N ILE A 23 -6.54 -9.44 7.67
CA ILE A 23 -6.65 -7.99 7.81
C ILE A 23 -5.55 -7.52 8.75
N LEU A 24 -4.82 -6.49 8.33
CA LEU A 24 -3.70 -5.90 9.06
C LEU A 24 -3.96 -4.39 9.23
N ASP A 25 -4.97 -4.08 10.04
CA ASP A 25 -5.34 -2.70 10.35
C ASP A 25 -4.62 -2.23 11.62
N ASP A 26 -4.31 -0.95 11.67
CA ASP A 26 -3.72 -0.31 12.85
C ASP A 26 -4.51 0.95 13.22
N SER A 27 -5.22 0.89 14.34
CA SER A 27 -6.09 1.98 14.79
C SER A 27 -5.34 3.22 15.28
N GLU A 28 -4.10 3.07 15.72
CA GLU A 28 -3.29 4.18 16.22
C GLU A 28 -2.85 5.09 15.08
N THR A 29 -2.43 4.50 13.95
CA THR A 29 -2.00 5.24 12.77
C THR A 29 -3.10 5.45 11.75
N GLY A 30 -4.21 4.70 11.87
CA GLY A 30 -5.30 4.68 10.90
C GLY A 30 -4.98 3.87 9.63
N LEU A 31 -3.91 3.06 9.64
CA LEU A 31 -3.59 2.17 8.54
C LEU A 31 -4.69 1.12 8.37
N GLN A 32 -5.16 0.95 7.15
CA GLN A 32 -6.05 -0.14 6.75
C GLN A 32 -5.39 -0.93 5.63
N SER A 33 -5.21 -2.22 5.86
CA SER A 33 -4.56 -3.07 4.88
C SER A 33 -5.06 -4.51 4.94
N THR A 34 -4.90 -5.24 3.85
CA THR A 34 -5.35 -6.64 3.75
C THR A 34 -4.39 -7.43 2.89
N LEU A 35 -4.05 -8.62 3.39
CA LEU A 35 -3.30 -9.63 2.66
C LEU A 35 -4.27 -10.58 1.96
N TYR A 36 -4.06 -10.74 0.66
CA TYR A 36 -4.80 -11.69 -0.18
C TYR A 36 -3.86 -12.79 -0.68
N LYS A 37 -4.41 -13.97 -0.86
CA LYS A 37 -3.69 -15.12 -1.42
C LYS A 37 -4.45 -15.69 -2.61
N ARG A 38 -3.73 -16.04 -3.67
CA ARG A 38 -4.27 -16.82 -4.77
C ARG A 38 -4.43 -18.28 -4.34
N ILE A 39 -5.60 -18.86 -4.61
CA ILE A 39 -5.90 -20.27 -4.28
C ILE A 39 -5.03 -21.18 -5.14
N GLY A 40 -4.36 -22.13 -4.50
CA GLY A 40 -3.51 -23.10 -5.18
C GLY A 40 -2.13 -22.61 -5.58
N SER A 41 -1.71 -21.39 -5.18
CA SER A 41 -0.38 -20.86 -5.45
C SER A 41 0.25 -20.17 -4.24
N LYS A 42 1.51 -19.75 -4.38
CA LYS A 42 2.22 -18.90 -3.42
C LYS A 42 2.26 -17.43 -3.89
N ASP A 43 1.23 -17.00 -4.62
CA ASP A 43 1.07 -15.61 -5.03
C ASP A 43 0.25 -14.85 -4.00
N TYR A 44 0.76 -13.71 -3.57
CA TYR A 44 0.13 -12.86 -2.58
C TYR A 44 0.01 -11.43 -3.08
N ILE A 45 -1.03 -10.76 -2.63
CA ILE A 45 -1.22 -9.32 -2.80
C ILE A 45 -1.43 -8.71 -1.42
N TYR A 46 -0.61 -7.71 -1.09
CA TYR A 46 -0.79 -6.90 0.10
C TYR A 46 -1.29 -5.53 -0.31
N ALA A 47 -2.57 -5.25 -0.03
CA ALA A 47 -3.24 -4.02 -0.45
C ALA A 47 -3.41 -3.04 0.71
N PHE A 48 -3.21 -1.76 0.42
CA PHE A 48 -3.37 -0.64 1.33
C PHE A 48 -4.55 0.23 0.89
N ALA A 49 -5.42 0.60 1.84
CA ALA A 49 -6.46 1.57 1.62
C ALA A 49 -5.89 2.99 1.69
N GLY A 50 -6.33 3.85 0.79
CA GLY A 50 -6.07 5.28 0.91
C GLY A 50 -7.03 5.94 1.89
N THR A 51 -6.73 7.18 2.29
CA THR A 51 -7.62 7.96 3.16
C THR A 51 -8.88 8.40 2.41
N GLN A 52 -10.04 8.34 3.08
CA GLN A 52 -11.33 8.75 2.49
C GLN A 52 -11.49 10.28 2.45
N ASN A 53 -10.69 11.04 3.22
CA ASN A 53 -10.81 12.50 3.37
C ASN A 53 -9.63 13.26 2.75
N LEU A 54 -9.37 13.03 1.45
CA LEU A 54 -8.26 13.66 0.73
C LEU A 54 -8.32 15.20 0.68
N LYS A 55 -9.53 15.79 0.73
CA LYS A 55 -9.71 17.26 0.60
C LYS A 55 -9.24 18.03 1.84
N ASP A 56 -9.35 17.45 3.02
CA ASP A 56 -8.91 18.08 4.28
C ASP A 56 -7.40 17.88 4.53
N TRP A 57 -6.83 16.95 3.81
CA TRP A 57 -5.51 16.44 4.01
C TRP A 57 -4.37 17.37 3.52
N GLN A 58 -4.64 18.19 2.51
CA GLN A 58 -3.64 19.09 1.94
C GLN A 58 -3.37 20.35 2.77
N LYS A 59 -4.18 20.64 3.80
CA LYS A 59 -4.18 21.93 4.50
C LYS A 59 -3.50 21.97 5.86
N ASN A 60 -3.13 20.85 6.48
CA ASN A 60 -2.62 20.85 7.86
C ASN A 60 -1.31 20.08 8.05
N GLY A 61 -0.26 20.75 8.54
CA GLY A 61 1.05 20.17 8.81
C GLY A 61 1.07 19.03 9.85
N LYS A 62 0.05 18.94 10.74
CA LYS A 62 -0.12 17.80 11.67
C LYS A 62 -0.40 16.47 10.95
N GLN A 63 -0.98 16.53 9.75
CA GLN A 63 -1.30 15.35 8.95
C GLN A 63 -0.06 14.73 8.29
N ILE A 64 1.00 15.51 8.07
CA ILE A 64 2.28 15.00 7.56
C ILE A 64 2.92 14.03 8.55
N VAL A 65 2.81 14.31 9.86
CA VAL A 65 3.34 13.43 10.92
C VAL A 65 2.56 12.12 10.98
N GLY A 66 1.23 12.18 10.92
CA GLY A 66 0.37 10.99 10.90
C GLY A 66 0.63 10.09 9.70
N LEU A 67 0.82 10.69 8.52
CA LEU A 67 1.22 9.95 7.32
C LEU A 67 2.55 9.22 7.48
N SER A 68 3.56 9.94 7.98
CA SER A 68 4.87 9.33 8.21
C SER A 68 4.78 8.11 9.14
N GLN A 69 3.86 8.15 10.13
CA GLN A 69 3.61 7.02 11.03
C GLN A 69 2.89 5.87 10.31
N GLN A 70 1.89 6.16 9.46
CA GLN A 70 1.23 5.12 8.64
C GLN A 70 2.21 4.43 7.69
N TYR A 71 3.06 5.19 6.99
CA TYR A 71 4.09 4.63 6.11
C TYR A 71 5.06 3.71 6.87
N LYS A 72 5.48 4.11 8.07
CA LYS A 72 6.34 3.27 8.92
C LYS A 72 5.63 2.00 9.36
N LYS A 73 4.36 2.10 9.76
CA LYS A 73 3.56 0.94 10.16
C LYS A 73 3.29 0.00 8.99
N ALA A 74 2.99 0.55 7.81
CA ALA A 74 2.86 -0.23 6.58
C ALA A 74 4.15 -1.02 6.27
N LEU A 75 5.31 -0.37 6.38
CA LEU A 75 6.60 -1.03 6.19
C LEU A 75 6.88 -2.09 7.26
N GLU A 76 6.53 -1.84 8.52
CA GLU A 76 6.67 -2.82 9.61
C GLU A 76 5.90 -4.10 9.28
N TYR A 77 4.62 -3.98 8.92
CA TYR A 77 3.80 -5.13 8.55
C TYR A 77 4.30 -5.79 7.27
N ALA A 78 4.66 -5.01 6.25
CA ALA A 78 5.21 -5.54 5.00
C ALA A 78 6.51 -6.32 5.23
N THR A 79 7.41 -5.81 6.09
CA THR A 79 8.67 -6.48 6.44
C THR A 79 8.40 -7.81 7.12
N LYS A 80 7.44 -7.83 8.05
CA LYS A 80 7.04 -9.07 8.73
C LYS A 80 6.47 -10.09 7.73
N LEU A 81 5.58 -9.67 6.84
CA LEU A 81 5.06 -10.55 5.79
C LEU A 81 6.17 -11.08 4.89
N TYR A 82 7.14 -10.23 4.55
CA TYR A 82 8.27 -10.59 3.70
C TYR A 82 9.17 -11.66 4.34
N SER A 83 9.29 -11.66 5.68
CA SER A 83 10.06 -12.65 6.42
C SER A 83 9.30 -13.94 6.73
N ASP A 84 7.99 -13.82 6.99
CA ASP A 84 7.19 -14.92 7.53
C ASP A 84 6.49 -15.77 6.44
N LEU A 85 6.26 -15.16 5.26
CA LEU A 85 5.58 -15.86 4.16
C LEU A 85 6.57 -16.60 3.27
N ASP A 86 6.23 -17.83 2.95
CA ASP A 86 6.80 -18.55 1.82
C ASP A 86 6.02 -18.16 0.55
N PHE A 87 6.58 -17.25 -0.26
CA PHE A 87 5.94 -16.70 -1.45
C PHE A 87 6.82 -16.82 -2.69
N ASP A 88 6.16 -17.04 -3.84
CA ASP A 88 6.78 -16.91 -5.16
C ASP A 88 6.67 -15.45 -5.62
N ASN A 89 5.51 -14.83 -5.39
CA ASN A 89 5.24 -13.44 -5.71
C ASN A 89 4.49 -12.75 -4.58
N LEU A 90 5.02 -11.61 -4.12
CA LEU A 90 4.32 -10.68 -3.24
C LEU A 90 4.27 -9.31 -3.91
N THR A 91 3.06 -8.85 -4.25
CA THR A 91 2.84 -7.55 -4.90
C THR A 91 2.10 -6.62 -3.94
N PHE A 92 2.64 -5.42 -3.74
CA PHE A 92 1.99 -4.35 -3.01
C PHE A 92 1.04 -3.59 -3.92
N VAL A 93 -0.17 -3.29 -3.45
CA VAL A 93 -1.19 -2.62 -4.26
C VAL A 93 -1.86 -1.51 -3.45
N GLY A 94 -2.14 -0.37 -4.08
CA GLY A 94 -2.87 0.68 -3.42
C GLY A 94 -3.35 1.78 -4.34
N HIS A 95 -4.34 2.56 -3.85
CA HIS A 95 -4.86 3.75 -4.51
C HIS A 95 -4.63 4.96 -3.63
N SER A 96 -4.32 6.11 -4.23
CA SER A 96 -4.10 7.37 -3.53
C SER A 96 -2.99 7.24 -2.47
N GLN A 97 -3.25 7.54 -1.19
CA GLN A 97 -2.31 7.36 -0.10
C GLN A 97 -1.84 5.90 0.02
N GLY A 98 -2.76 4.92 -0.10
CA GLY A 98 -2.39 3.50 -0.10
C GLY A 98 -1.48 3.12 -1.27
N GLY A 99 -1.60 3.81 -2.41
CA GLY A 99 -0.65 3.70 -3.52
C GLY A 99 0.75 4.17 -3.14
N GLY A 100 0.84 5.25 -2.37
CA GLY A 100 2.10 5.73 -1.82
C GLY A 100 2.73 4.73 -0.83
N GLU A 101 1.93 4.14 0.05
CA GLU A 101 2.37 3.11 1.00
C GLU A 101 2.89 1.86 0.27
N ALA A 102 2.17 1.41 -0.77
CA ALA A 102 2.58 0.29 -1.62
C ALA A 102 3.94 0.55 -2.30
N ALA A 103 4.09 1.74 -2.91
CA ALA A 103 5.34 2.13 -3.56
C ALA A 103 6.51 2.21 -2.58
N TYR A 104 6.27 2.75 -1.38
CA TYR A 104 7.28 2.85 -0.33
C TYR A 104 7.74 1.48 0.15
N CYS A 105 6.81 0.58 0.44
CA CYS A 105 7.14 -0.79 0.86
C CYS A 105 7.93 -1.54 -0.23
N ALA A 106 7.48 -1.46 -1.49
CA ALA A 106 8.20 -2.07 -2.61
C ALA A 106 9.62 -1.51 -2.77
N HIS A 107 9.79 -0.19 -2.64
CA HIS A 107 11.10 0.43 -2.76
C HIS A 107 12.06 -0.05 -1.67
N VAL A 108 11.62 -0.09 -0.42
CA VAL A 108 12.49 -0.48 0.71
C VAL A 108 12.81 -1.96 0.70
N LEU A 109 11.85 -2.82 0.36
CA LEU A 109 12.00 -4.28 0.37
C LEU A 109 12.53 -4.86 -0.95
N GLY A 110 12.63 -4.05 -2.00
CA GLY A 110 13.03 -4.52 -3.33
C GLY A 110 11.95 -5.35 -4.02
N GLY A 111 10.67 -5.09 -3.70
CA GLY A 111 9.52 -5.82 -4.17
C GLY A 111 8.83 -5.18 -5.39
N LYS A 112 7.63 -5.67 -5.69
CA LYS A 112 6.77 -5.17 -6.78
C LYS A 112 5.59 -4.39 -6.21
N ALA A 113 5.26 -3.25 -6.83
CA ALA A 113 4.04 -2.50 -6.52
C ALA A 113 3.25 -2.15 -7.77
N ILE A 114 1.91 -2.12 -7.61
CA ILE A 114 0.96 -1.59 -8.59
C ILE A 114 0.15 -0.51 -7.89
N THR A 115 0.27 0.73 -8.35
CA THR A 115 -0.33 1.89 -7.70
C THR A 115 -1.25 2.65 -8.63
N PHE A 116 -2.33 3.19 -8.08
CA PHE A 116 -3.31 3.97 -8.82
C PHE A 116 -3.41 5.37 -8.21
N ASN A 117 -3.14 6.42 -9.00
CA ASN A 117 -3.11 7.81 -8.53
C ASN A 117 -2.38 7.98 -7.19
N PRO A 118 -1.13 7.51 -7.04
CA PRO A 118 -0.46 7.50 -5.75
C PRO A 118 -0.29 8.92 -5.20
N ALA A 119 -0.68 9.11 -3.94
CA ALA A 119 -0.53 10.38 -3.23
C ALA A 119 0.64 10.33 -2.24
N GLY A 120 1.14 11.51 -1.84
CA GLY A 120 2.20 11.59 -0.84
C GLY A 120 3.62 11.37 -1.39
N MET A 121 3.83 11.50 -2.70
CA MET A 121 5.14 11.28 -3.35
C MET A 121 6.27 12.13 -2.74
N SER A 122 6.00 13.34 -2.31
CA SER A 122 7.00 14.19 -1.64
C SER A 122 7.43 13.62 -0.28
N ILE A 123 6.53 12.98 0.44
CA ILE A 123 6.82 12.30 1.72
C ILE A 123 7.59 11.02 1.47
N ILE A 124 7.19 10.25 0.47
CA ILE A 124 7.88 9.05 0.03
C ILE A 124 9.33 9.38 -0.29
N THR A 125 9.58 10.40 -1.11
CA THR A 125 10.93 10.82 -1.48
C THR A 125 11.76 11.18 -0.25
N LYS A 126 11.19 11.89 0.73
CA LYS A 126 11.88 12.23 1.98
C LYS A 126 12.19 11.01 2.84
N LEU A 127 11.25 10.05 2.91
CA LEU A 127 11.44 8.80 3.66
C LEU A 127 12.49 7.91 2.99
N ILE A 128 12.43 7.77 1.68
CA ILE A 128 13.41 7.03 0.88
C ILE A 128 14.82 7.60 1.07
N ASN A 129 14.99 8.90 0.97
CA ASN A 129 16.29 9.55 1.14
C ASN A 129 16.90 9.37 2.55
N ARG A 130 16.07 9.06 3.55
CA ARG A 130 16.52 8.77 4.91
C ARG A 130 16.84 7.30 5.16
N THR A 131 16.25 6.40 4.39
CA THR A 131 16.35 4.95 4.59
C THR A 131 17.26 4.26 3.59
N CYS A 132 17.92 5.00 2.69
CA CYS A 132 18.53 4.50 1.47
C CYS A 132 19.63 3.46 1.64
N LYS A 133 19.27 2.18 1.35
CA LYS A 133 20.03 1.42 0.34
C LYS A 133 19.01 1.08 -0.75
N SER A 134 19.22 1.54 -1.98
CA SER A 134 18.30 1.30 -3.09
C SER A 134 18.26 -0.19 -3.42
N ASN A 135 17.22 -0.86 -2.98
CA ASN A 135 16.87 -2.17 -3.49
C ASN A 135 16.16 -1.98 -4.84
N LYS A 136 16.39 -2.92 -5.76
CA LYS A 136 15.77 -2.90 -7.07
C LYS A 136 14.27 -3.15 -6.90
N ALA A 137 13.45 -2.10 -6.97
CA ALA A 137 11.99 -2.19 -6.91
C ALA A 137 11.39 -2.14 -8.31
N ASP A 138 10.30 -2.88 -8.53
CA ASP A 138 9.49 -2.85 -9.74
C ASP A 138 8.15 -2.18 -9.42
N ILE A 139 7.95 -0.94 -9.87
CA ILE A 139 6.80 -0.12 -9.50
C ILE A 139 6.06 0.34 -10.76
N ASP A 140 4.86 -0.20 -10.95
CA ASP A 140 3.90 0.26 -11.93
C ASP A 140 2.97 1.31 -11.32
N ALA A 141 3.01 2.54 -11.84
CA ALA A 141 2.15 3.62 -11.39
C ALA A 141 1.18 4.04 -12.50
N TYR A 142 -0.11 3.93 -12.24
CA TYR A 142 -1.19 4.35 -13.14
C TYR A 142 -1.80 5.65 -12.63
N CYS A 143 -1.63 6.73 -13.39
CA CYS A 143 -2.24 8.04 -13.10
C CYS A 143 -3.39 8.29 -14.08
N TYR A 144 -4.59 8.45 -13.54
CA TYR A 144 -5.74 8.86 -14.34
C TYR A 144 -5.81 10.38 -14.36
N LEU A 145 -5.64 10.99 -15.53
CA LEU A 145 -5.92 12.40 -15.72
C LEU A 145 -7.44 12.54 -15.86
N ASN A 146 -8.08 13.28 -14.94
CA ASN A 146 -9.44 13.74 -15.18
C ASN A 146 -9.36 14.74 -16.32
N THR A 147 -9.68 14.31 -17.54
CA THR A 147 -10.00 15.21 -18.64
C THR A 147 -11.43 15.66 -18.45
N GLU A 148 -11.65 16.82 -17.80
CA GLU A 148 -12.89 17.55 -17.95
C GLU A 148 -13.01 18.14 -19.36
#